data_98fab46403907ed2f7c9915a901e0ee4
#
_entry.id   98fab46403907ed2f7c9915a901e0ee4
#
_cell.length_a   1.000
_cell.length_b   1.000
_cell.length_c   1.000
_cell.angle_alpha   90.00
_cell.angle_beta   90.00
_cell.angle_gamma   90.00
#
_symmetry.space_group_name_H-M   'P 1'
#
loop_
_entity.id
_entity.type
_entity.pdbx_description
1 polymer ?
#
loop_
_entity_poly.entity_id
_entity_poly.type
_entity_poly.pdbx_seq_one_letter_code
_entity_poly.pdbx_strand_id
1 'polypeptide(L)'
;MWFVFALLSAVFAALTSILAKIGIDGVNSNLATAIRTVVVVVMAWGMVFLTNAQHGLLEISKRSWLFLILSGLATGGSWLCYYRALQIGEASKVVPIDKMSVVITLVLAFVFLHEQFTMKSLIGAALITAGTLVMVL
;
A
#
# COMPACT_ATOMS: atom_id res chain seq x y z
N MET A 1 -12.95 6.56 14.91
CA MET A 1 -13.14 5.30 14.16
C MET A 1 -12.09 5.07 13.07
N TRP A 2 -11.78 6.07 12.20
CA TRP A 2 -10.74 5.92 11.15
C TRP A 2 -9.38 5.46 11.68
N PHE A 3 -9.00 5.93 12.87
CA PHE A 3 -7.71 5.60 13.51
C PHE A 3 -7.56 4.10 13.80
N VAL A 4 -8.63 3.45 14.26
CA VAL A 4 -8.61 2.00 14.54
C VAL A 4 -8.37 1.19 13.26
N PHE A 5 -9.07 1.56 12.18
CA PHE A 5 -8.87 0.91 10.88
C PHE A 5 -7.46 1.13 10.33
N ALA A 6 -6.92 2.34 10.49
CA ALA A 6 -5.55 2.64 10.09
C ALA A 6 -4.53 1.81 10.87
N LEU A 7 -4.73 1.64 12.18
CA LEU A 7 -3.86 0.85 13.03
C LEU A 7 -3.92 -0.65 12.66
N LEU A 8 -5.13 -1.19 12.45
CA LEU A 8 -5.29 -2.56 11.99
C LEU A 8 -4.62 -2.78 10.62
N SER A 9 -4.78 -1.83 9.71
CA SER A 9 -4.10 -1.86 8.41
C SER A 9 -2.57 -1.92 8.58
N ALA A 10 -2.01 -1.16 9.50
CA ALA A 10 -0.57 -1.18 9.77
C ALA A 10 -0.10 -2.54 10.30
N VAL A 11 -0.88 -3.18 11.19
CA VAL A 11 -0.59 -4.53 11.71
C VAL A 11 -0.60 -5.55 10.57
N PHE A 12 -1.64 -5.53 9.74
CA PHE A 12 -1.71 -6.43 8.57
C PHE A 12 -0.61 -6.16 7.55
N ALA A 13 -0.21 -4.90 7.36
CA ALA A 13 0.91 -4.55 6.49
C ALA A 13 2.24 -5.10 7.01
N ALA A 14 2.46 -5.07 8.33
CA ALA A 14 3.64 -5.66 8.95
C ALA A 14 3.67 -7.19 8.77
N LEU A 15 2.55 -7.87 9.07
CA LEU A 15 2.41 -9.31 8.83
C LEU A 15 2.64 -9.66 7.36
N THR A 16 2.07 -8.88 6.44
CA THR A 16 2.28 -9.05 5.00
C THR A 16 3.75 -9.02 4.62
N SER A 17 4.51 -8.07 5.15
CA SER A 17 5.94 -7.92 4.84
C SER A 17 6.74 -9.14 5.29
N ILE A 18 6.49 -9.65 6.48
CA ILE A 18 7.19 -10.83 7.03
C ILE A 18 6.78 -12.10 6.30
N LEU A 19 5.49 -12.33 6.12
CA LEU A 19 4.98 -13.52 5.42
C LEU A 19 5.44 -13.54 3.95
N ALA A 20 5.43 -12.38 3.29
CA ALA A 20 5.94 -12.26 1.93
C ALA A 20 7.44 -12.54 1.85
N LYS A 21 8.24 -12.05 2.80
CA LYS A 21 9.69 -12.32 2.83
C LYS A 21 9.98 -13.81 2.97
N ILE A 22 9.22 -14.52 3.78
CA ILE A 22 9.34 -15.97 3.93
C ILE A 22 8.88 -16.68 2.65
N GLY A 23 7.74 -16.30 2.09
CA GLY A 23 7.13 -16.98 0.95
C GLY A 23 7.81 -16.73 -0.38
N ILE A 24 8.60 -15.65 -0.52
CA ILE A 24 9.26 -15.29 -1.78
C ILE A 24 10.58 -16.03 -1.98
N ASP A 25 11.05 -16.74 -0.99
CA ASP A 25 12.30 -17.51 -1.09
C ASP A 25 12.20 -18.61 -2.14
N GLY A 26 13.08 -18.57 -3.12
CA GLY A 26 13.09 -19.52 -4.24
C GLY A 26 11.95 -19.37 -5.25
N VAL A 27 11.10 -18.34 -5.14
CA VAL A 27 9.97 -18.07 -6.03
C VAL A 27 10.24 -16.79 -6.83
N ASN A 28 9.89 -16.79 -8.11
CA ASN A 28 9.94 -15.55 -8.92
C ASN A 28 9.06 -14.47 -8.29
N SER A 29 9.60 -13.25 -8.11
CA SER A 29 8.89 -12.16 -7.45
C SER A 29 7.58 -11.77 -8.14
N ASN A 30 7.53 -11.82 -9.47
CA ASN A 30 6.31 -11.52 -10.23
C ASN A 30 5.25 -12.62 -10.02
N LEU A 31 5.68 -13.88 -9.97
CA LEU A 31 4.79 -15.00 -9.70
C LEU A 31 4.24 -14.93 -8.26
N ALA A 32 5.08 -14.63 -7.29
CA ALA A 32 4.65 -14.44 -5.90
C ALA A 32 3.62 -13.31 -5.77
N THR A 33 3.83 -12.19 -6.47
CA THR A 33 2.88 -11.08 -6.53
C THR A 33 1.55 -11.52 -7.15
N ALA A 34 1.57 -12.27 -8.25
CA ALA A 34 0.38 -12.76 -8.91
C ALA A 34 -0.45 -13.70 -8.02
N ILE A 35 0.18 -14.68 -7.40
CA ILE A 35 -0.48 -15.64 -6.50
C ILE A 35 -1.15 -14.90 -5.34
N ARG A 36 -0.43 -13.99 -4.72
CA ARG A 36 -0.94 -13.21 -3.61
C ARG A 36 -2.11 -12.30 -4.02
N THR A 37 -2.03 -11.71 -5.20
CA THR A 37 -3.10 -10.85 -5.74
C THR A 37 -4.39 -11.64 -5.96
N VAL A 38 -4.32 -12.88 -6.42
CA VAL A 38 -5.50 -13.77 -6.54
C VAL A 38 -6.18 -13.94 -5.19
N VAL A 39 -5.42 -14.19 -4.12
CA VAL A 39 -5.97 -14.32 -2.77
C VAL A 39 -6.66 -13.03 -2.32
N VAL A 40 -6.04 -11.88 -2.56
CA VAL A 40 -6.62 -10.56 -2.24
C VAL A 40 -7.91 -10.30 -3.02
N VAL A 41 -7.94 -10.63 -4.31
CA VAL A 41 -9.13 -10.48 -5.16
C VAL A 41 -10.29 -11.34 -4.63
N VAL A 42 -10.02 -12.60 -4.31
CA VAL A 42 -11.04 -13.52 -3.76
C VAL A 42 -11.57 -12.99 -2.43
N MET A 43 -10.70 -12.54 -1.54
CA MET A 43 -11.09 -12.00 -0.24
C MET A 43 -11.91 -10.71 -0.39
N ALA A 44 -11.49 -9.80 -1.26
CA ALA A 44 -12.20 -8.54 -1.51
C ALA A 44 -13.60 -8.77 -2.08
N TRP A 45 -13.74 -9.63 -3.09
CA TRP A 45 -15.05 -9.98 -3.65
C TRP A 45 -15.91 -10.78 -2.67
N GLY A 46 -15.30 -11.66 -1.87
CA GLY A 46 -16.01 -12.33 -0.78
C GLY A 46 -16.66 -11.34 0.17
N MET A 47 -15.95 -10.28 0.55
CA MET A 47 -16.48 -9.22 1.40
C MET A 47 -17.60 -8.43 0.70
N VAL A 48 -17.47 -8.15 -0.60
CA VAL A 48 -18.53 -7.49 -1.39
C VAL A 48 -19.82 -8.30 -1.35
N PHE A 49 -19.75 -9.63 -1.53
CA PHE A 49 -20.94 -10.50 -1.48
C PHE A 49 -21.51 -10.61 -0.06
N LEU A 50 -20.66 -10.71 0.96
CA LEU A 50 -21.11 -10.76 2.36
C LEU A 50 -21.85 -9.49 2.80
N THR A 51 -21.46 -8.34 2.26
CA THR A 51 -22.07 -7.05 2.58
C THR A 51 -23.18 -6.65 1.60
N ASN A 52 -23.50 -7.50 0.61
CA ASN A 52 -24.47 -7.21 -0.46
C ASN A 52 -24.14 -5.93 -1.25
N ALA A 53 -22.86 -5.57 -1.33
CA ALA A 53 -22.40 -4.35 -2.00
C ALA A 53 -22.32 -4.47 -3.54
N GLN A 54 -22.50 -5.69 -4.10
CA GLN A 54 -22.45 -5.94 -5.55
C GLN A 54 -23.51 -5.14 -6.34
N HIS A 55 -24.62 -4.80 -5.72
CA HIS A 55 -25.68 -4.03 -6.35
C HIS A 55 -25.26 -2.59 -6.70
N GLY A 56 -24.28 -2.05 -5.97
CA GLY A 56 -23.73 -0.72 -6.25
C GLY A 56 -22.81 -0.66 -7.48
N LEU A 57 -22.46 -1.80 -8.08
CA LEU A 57 -21.54 -1.87 -9.22
C LEU A 57 -22.03 -1.05 -10.43
N LEU A 58 -23.33 -1.07 -10.69
CA LEU A 58 -23.96 -0.35 -11.80
C LEU A 58 -24.12 1.16 -11.53
N GLU A 59 -24.03 1.58 -10.28
CA GLU A 59 -24.18 2.98 -9.87
C GLU A 59 -22.87 3.76 -9.88
N ILE A 60 -21.73 3.10 -10.15
CA ILE A 60 -20.41 3.72 -10.15
C ILE A 60 -20.29 4.66 -11.35
N SER A 61 -19.91 5.92 -11.11
CA SER A 61 -19.69 6.90 -12.18
C SER A 61 -18.48 6.53 -13.05
N LYS A 62 -18.47 6.98 -14.30
CA LYS A 62 -17.33 6.78 -15.21
C LYS A 62 -16.03 7.36 -14.67
N ARG A 63 -16.12 8.50 -13.96
CA ARG A 63 -14.97 9.12 -13.30
C ARG A 63 -14.42 8.23 -12.19
N SER A 64 -15.27 7.67 -11.35
CA SER A 64 -14.85 6.75 -10.28
C SER A 64 -14.21 5.48 -10.85
N TRP A 65 -14.78 4.92 -11.93
CA TRP A 65 -14.19 3.79 -12.65
C TRP A 65 -12.78 4.09 -13.13
N LEU A 66 -12.57 5.25 -13.77
CA LEU A 66 -11.26 5.66 -14.27
C LEU A 66 -10.23 5.73 -13.12
N PHE A 67 -10.55 6.42 -12.03
CA PHE A 67 -9.61 6.58 -10.91
C PHE A 67 -9.36 5.27 -10.16
N LEU A 68 -10.36 4.41 -10.02
CA LEU A 68 -10.18 3.09 -9.41
C LEU A 68 -9.28 2.19 -10.26
N ILE A 69 -9.43 2.21 -11.57
CA ILE A 69 -8.55 1.47 -12.49
C ILE A 69 -7.11 2.00 -12.41
N LEU A 70 -6.93 3.31 -12.46
CA LEU A 70 -5.60 3.93 -12.32
C LEU A 70 -4.96 3.62 -10.96
N SER A 71 -5.73 3.66 -9.89
CA SER A 71 -5.28 3.27 -8.55
C SER A 71 -4.86 1.80 -8.51
N GLY A 72 -5.62 0.92 -9.13
CA GLY A 72 -5.29 -0.50 -9.26
C GLY A 72 -3.98 -0.75 -10.00
N LEU A 73 -3.77 -0.03 -11.11
CA LEU A 73 -2.50 -0.10 -11.87
C LEU A 73 -1.32 0.40 -11.03
N ALA A 74 -1.48 1.50 -10.30
CA ALA A 74 -0.46 2.02 -9.40
C ALA A 74 -0.13 1.03 -8.27
N THR A 75 -1.15 0.39 -7.69
CA THR A 75 -0.99 -0.66 -6.68
C THR A 75 -0.23 -1.85 -7.23
N GLY A 76 -0.59 -2.32 -8.43
CA GLY A 76 0.10 -3.41 -9.11
C GLY A 76 1.57 -3.11 -9.34
N GLY A 77 1.87 -1.93 -9.88
CA GLY A 77 3.26 -1.46 -10.06
C GLY A 77 4.04 -1.39 -8.74
N SER A 78 3.41 -0.84 -7.71
CA SER A 78 4.00 -0.77 -6.37
C SER A 78 4.34 -2.16 -5.82
N TRP A 79 3.42 -3.11 -5.91
CA TRP A 79 3.62 -4.47 -5.40
C TRP A 79 4.70 -5.23 -6.18
N LEU A 80 4.74 -5.11 -7.51
CA LEU A 80 5.79 -5.72 -8.31
C LEU A 80 7.18 -5.22 -7.90
N CYS A 81 7.33 -3.92 -7.72
CA CYS A 81 8.57 -3.32 -7.25
C CYS A 81 8.90 -3.72 -5.81
N TYR A 82 7.90 -3.70 -4.92
CA TYR A 82 8.08 -4.03 -3.51
C TYR A 82 8.51 -5.48 -3.30
N TYR A 83 7.87 -6.43 -3.97
CA TYR A 83 8.24 -7.84 -3.85
C TYR A 83 9.61 -8.13 -4.46
N ARG A 84 9.97 -7.44 -5.53
CA ARG A 84 11.33 -7.53 -6.05
C ARG A 84 12.35 -6.98 -5.06
N ALA A 85 12.07 -5.86 -4.44
CA ALA A 85 12.93 -5.29 -3.40
C ALA A 85 13.08 -6.23 -2.20
N LEU A 86 11.98 -6.84 -1.71
CA LEU A 86 12.03 -7.82 -0.62
C LEU A 86 12.84 -9.07 -0.97
N GLN A 87 12.82 -9.48 -2.23
CA GLN A 87 13.57 -10.65 -2.68
C GLN A 87 15.09 -10.43 -2.62
N ILE A 88 15.54 -9.25 -3.03
CA ILE A 88 16.98 -8.91 -3.12
C ILE A 88 17.52 -8.15 -1.92
N GLY A 89 16.66 -7.61 -1.07
CA GLY A 89 17.03 -6.80 0.08
C GLY A 89 16.50 -7.35 1.40
N GLU A 90 16.99 -6.77 2.49
CA GLU A 90 16.52 -7.07 3.83
C GLU A 90 15.20 -6.38 4.12
N ALA A 91 14.24 -7.08 4.70
CA ALA A 91 12.93 -6.52 5.05
C ALA A 91 13.04 -5.29 5.97
N SER A 92 14.01 -5.30 6.89
CA SER A 92 14.28 -4.19 7.80
C SER A 92 14.69 -2.89 7.11
N LYS A 93 15.22 -2.97 5.89
CA LYS A 93 15.61 -1.82 5.06
C LYS A 93 14.55 -1.47 4.01
N VAL A 94 13.96 -2.49 3.40
CA VAL A 94 12.94 -2.30 2.34
C VAL A 94 11.66 -1.67 2.89
N VAL A 95 11.18 -2.15 4.05
CA VAL A 95 9.94 -1.65 4.64
C VAL A 95 10.00 -0.15 4.99
N PRO A 96 11.05 0.37 5.66
CA PRO A 96 11.17 1.80 5.91
C PRO A 96 11.20 2.65 4.63
N ILE A 97 11.89 2.20 3.58
CA ILE A 97 11.90 2.91 2.29
C ILE A 97 10.49 2.95 1.69
N ASP A 98 9.77 1.86 1.71
CA ASP A 98 8.37 1.82 1.24
C ASP A 98 7.50 2.83 2.00
N LYS A 99 7.75 3.04 3.29
CA LYS A 99 7.03 4.05 4.10
C LYS A 99 7.36 5.49 3.74
N MET A 100 8.37 5.75 2.93
CA MET A 100 8.58 7.07 2.31
C MET A 100 7.40 7.49 1.42
N SER A 101 6.56 6.54 1.03
CA SER A 101 5.29 6.84 0.36
C SER A 101 4.40 7.80 1.16
N VAL A 102 4.50 7.82 2.49
CA VAL A 102 3.78 8.77 3.36
C VAL A 102 4.17 10.21 3.02
N VAL A 103 5.48 10.47 2.88
CA VAL A 103 6.00 11.81 2.53
C VAL A 103 5.53 12.22 1.13
N ILE A 104 5.61 11.31 0.17
CA ILE A 104 5.14 11.54 -1.21
C ILE A 104 3.63 11.79 -1.20
N THR A 105 2.86 11.02 -0.43
CA THR A 105 1.41 11.20 -0.30
C THR A 105 1.05 12.57 0.26
N LEU A 106 1.78 13.07 1.25
CA LEU A 106 1.55 14.42 1.78
C LEU A 106 1.75 15.50 0.72
N VAL A 107 2.79 15.38 -0.09
CA VAL A 107 3.04 16.31 -1.21
C VAL A 107 1.92 16.23 -2.26
N LEU A 108 1.52 15.01 -2.64
CA LEU A 108 0.45 14.80 -3.63
C LEU A 108 -0.92 15.24 -3.10
N ALA A 109 -1.20 15.03 -1.81
CA ALA A 109 -2.44 15.50 -1.17
C ALA A 109 -2.52 17.03 -1.18
N PHE A 110 -1.42 17.72 -0.95
CA PHE A 110 -1.36 19.17 -1.08
C PHE A 110 -1.64 19.63 -2.52
N VAL A 111 -0.96 19.01 -3.50
CA VAL A 111 -1.04 19.44 -4.91
C VAL A 111 -2.39 19.11 -5.54
N PHE A 112 -2.92 17.89 -5.33
CA PHE A 112 -4.11 17.39 -6.02
C PHE A 112 -5.40 17.50 -5.21
N LEU A 113 -5.33 17.34 -3.89
CA LEU A 113 -6.50 17.38 -3.01
C LEU A 113 -6.65 18.73 -2.31
N HIS A 114 -5.68 19.64 -2.50
CA HIS A 114 -5.64 20.96 -1.85
C HIS A 114 -5.70 20.89 -0.32
N GLU A 115 -5.20 19.79 0.25
CA GLU A 115 -5.05 19.66 1.69
C GLU A 115 -3.96 20.59 2.21
N GLN A 116 -4.18 21.21 3.36
CA GLN A 116 -3.24 22.16 3.93
C GLN A 116 -2.11 21.46 4.67
N PHE A 117 -0.88 21.88 4.41
CA PHE A 117 0.26 21.52 5.24
C PHE A 117 0.16 22.17 6.61
N THR A 118 0.24 21.36 7.65
CA THR A 118 0.46 21.84 8.99
C THR A 118 1.94 21.71 9.36
N MET A 119 2.41 22.55 10.28
CA MET A 119 3.78 22.38 10.81
C MET A 119 4.01 21.00 11.41
N LYS A 120 2.97 20.42 12.02
CA LYS A 120 3.01 19.04 12.54
C LYS A 120 3.22 18.00 11.44
N SER A 121 2.53 18.12 10.32
CA SER A 121 2.70 17.22 9.16
C SER A 121 4.11 17.35 8.57
N LEU A 122 4.64 18.56 8.48
CA LEU A 122 5.98 18.82 7.96
C LEU A 122 7.06 18.22 8.86
N ILE A 123 6.95 18.41 10.17
CA ILE A 123 7.86 17.82 11.16
C ILE A 123 7.77 16.30 11.12
N GLY A 124 6.56 15.74 11.07
CA GLY A 124 6.34 14.30 10.95
C GLY A 124 6.98 13.71 9.69
N ALA A 125 6.82 14.35 8.54
CA ALA A 125 7.46 13.94 7.29
C ALA A 125 9.00 13.98 7.38
N ALA A 126 9.55 15.01 7.99
CA ALA A 126 11.00 15.13 8.21
C ALA A 126 11.53 14.02 9.14
N LEU A 127 10.81 13.70 10.20
CA LEU A 127 11.16 12.61 11.12
C LEU A 127 11.09 11.23 10.45
N ILE A 128 10.07 10.96 9.64
CA ILE A 128 9.95 9.71 8.87
C ILE A 128 11.13 9.59 7.90
N THR A 129 11.46 10.65 7.18
CA THR A 129 12.57 10.67 6.24
C THR A 129 13.90 10.42 6.95
N ALA A 130 14.17 11.15 8.04
CA ALA A 130 15.38 10.99 8.83
C ALA A 130 15.49 9.57 9.43
N GLY A 131 14.40 9.07 10.02
CA GLY A 131 14.35 7.72 10.58
C GLY A 131 14.59 6.64 9.53
N THR A 132 14.01 6.77 8.34
CA THR A 132 14.23 5.85 7.22
C THR A 132 15.70 5.85 6.79
N LEU A 133 16.31 7.03 6.65
CA LEU A 133 17.72 7.14 6.28
C LEU A 133 18.63 6.47 7.31
N VAL A 134 18.38 6.68 8.59
CA VAL A 134 19.16 6.04 9.67
C VAL A 134 19.02 4.52 9.63
N MET A 135 17.86 3.98 9.31
CA MET A 135 17.64 2.52 9.23
C MET A 135 18.30 1.88 8.00
N VAL A 136 18.50 2.64 6.93
CA VAL A 136 19.01 2.11 5.66
C VAL A 136 20.51 2.29 5.52
N LEU A 137 21.07 3.36 6.05
CA LEU A 137 22.52 3.67 6.02
C LEU A 137 23.27 2.92 7.11
#